data_e897a16cc8085b6ce147baff649377b5
#
_entry.id   e897a16cc8085b6ce147baff649377b5
#
_cell.length_a   1.000
_cell.length_b   1.000
_cell.length_c   1.000
_cell.angle_alpha   90.00
_cell.angle_beta   90.00
_cell.angle_gamma   90.00
#
_symmetry.space_group_name_H-M   'P 1'
#
loop_
_entity.id
_entity.type
_entity.pdbx_description
1 polymer ?
#
loop_
_entity_poly.entity_id
_entity_poly.type
_entity_poly.pdbx_seq_one_letter_code
_entity_poly.pdbx_strand_id
1 'polypeptide(L)'
;MRDGLYLSLARFALRRLERHRRDVRNWTPNLLVLTPIPAVLPRLFSFARGVSGGSGFITVASVVQSEYCEESREAELAQSLLRQMKARGLRPIVRVASAADACEGLKGFVRMYGYGPLTPNTVVLGIPRPGANSTSGGVARETYIRRRNIVFVGAGECADPSKGGYIDIWWRGENRNGALMLALACLLRKRERAWRRVPLRLNMIVSRRTEEEAEGMISEFLAKARVQAATRVLKLEEGRPFAETIAANSSDSLVTLLGLRAPKSDEPDMEYSEYCRTLAESTGDVSRVVLVLAGEDVDFTAMFR
;
A
#
# COMPACT_ATOMS: atom_id res chain seq x y z
N MET A 1 -24.11 -20.83 23.63
CA MET A 1 -24.97 -19.64 23.61
C MET A 1 -24.25 -18.34 23.16
N ARG A 2 -23.00 -18.07 23.57
CA ARG A 2 -22.28 -16.83 23.19
C ARG A 2 -22.01 -16.69 21.70
N ASP A 3 -21.68 -17.77 20.99
CA ASP A 3 -21.36 -17.73 19.55
C ASP A 3 -22.54 -17.31 18.67
N GLY A 4 -23.75 -17.73 19.02
CA GLY A 4 -24.97 -17.32 18.31
C GLY A 4 -25.25 -15.81 18.41
N LEU A 5 -24.92 -15.19 19.56
CA LEU A 5 -25.07 -13.77 19.76
C LEU A 5 -24.05 -13.00 18.88
N TYR A 6 -22.77 -13.45 18.85
CA TYR A 6 -21.74 -12.83 18.00
C TYR A 6 -22.07 -12.96 16.51
N LEU A 7 -22.57 -14.11 16.07
CA LEU A 7 -23.01 -14.30 14.68
C LEU A 7 -24.19 -13.39 14.33
N SER A 8 -25.15 -13.22 15.24
CA SER A 8 -26.28 -12.33 15.02
C SER A 8 -25.85 -10.86 14.94
N LEU A 9 -24.93 -10.43 15.81
CA LEU A 9 -24.33 -9.08 15.77
C LEU A 9 -23.53 -8.87 14.49
N ALA A 10 -22.72 -9.83 14.08
CA ALA A 10 -21.93 -9.74 12.84
C ALA A 10 -22.87 -9.63 11.62
N ARG A 11 -23.92 -10.45 11.55
CA ARG A 11 -24.92 -10.36 10.48
C ARG A 11 -25.65 -9.01 10.46
N PHE A 12 -26.04 -8.49 11.61
CA PHE A 12 -26.68 -7.18 11.72
C PHE A 12 -25.73 -6.07 11.24
N ALA A 13 -24.47 -6.06 11.73
CA ALA A 13 -23.47 -5.07 11.35
C ALA A 13 -23.17 -5.10 9.85
N LEU A 14 -23.00 -6.28 9.25
CA LEU A 14 -22.76 -6.44 7.82
C LEU A 14 -23.91 -5.89 6.99
N ARG A 15 -25.16 -6.27 7.32
CA ARG A 15 -26.34 -5.75 6.63
C ARG A 15 -26.49 -4.23 6.77
N ARG A 16 -26.12 -3.69 7.92
CA ARG A 16 -26.13 -2.23 8.14
C ARG A 16 -25.09 -1.54 7.28
N LEU A 17 -23.87 -2.09 7.20
CA LEU A 17 -22.79 -1.56 6.36
C LEU A 17 -23.10 -1.64 4.85
N GLU A 18 -23.79 -2.69 4.38
CA GLU A 18 -24.21 -2.82 2.98
C GLU A 18 -25.24 -1.75 2.57
N ARG A 19 -26.11 -1.37 3.46
CA ARG A 19 -27.18 -0.39 3.20
C ARG A 19 -26.71 1.05 3.21
N HIS A 20 -25.57 1.35 3.83
CA HIS A 20 -25.05 2.70 3.93
C HIS A 20 -24.05 2.97 2.82
N ARG A 21 -24.24 4.06 2.08
CA ARG A 21 -23.16 4.59 1.23
C ARG A 21 -21.97 4.92 2.14
N ARG A 22 -20.83 4.35 1.85
CA ARG A 22 -19.59 4.64 2.61
C ARG A 22 -19.29 6.14 2.46
N ASP A 23 -19.35 6.88 3.56
CA ASP A 23 -18.81 8.21 3.62
C ASP A 23 -17.29 8.13 3.49
N VAL A 24 -16.73 8.84 2.51
CA VAL A 24 -15.29 8.86 2.25
C VAL A 24 -14.50 9.30 3.49
N ARG A 25 -15.08 10.12 4.35
CA ARG A 25 -14.47 10.53 5.63
C ARG A 25 -14.18 9.36 6.58
N ASN A 26 -14.92 8.29 6.44
CA ASN A 26 -14.75 7.04 7.18
C ASN A 26 -13.93 5.99 6.41
N TRP A 27 -13.32 6.40 5.30
CA TRP A 27 -12.50 5.47 4.53
C TRP A 27 -11.32 4.97 5.38
N THR A 28 -11.18 3.68 5.42
CA THR A 28 -10.05 2.98 6.05
C THR A 28 -9.56 1.91 5.10
N PRO A 29 -8.24 1.71 5.01
CA PRO A 29 -7.73 0.63 4.19
C PRO A 29 -8.12 -0.72 4.81
N ASN A 30 -8.87 -1.50 4.03
CA ASN A 30 -9.12 -2.91 4.30
C ASN A 30 -8.07 -3.70 3.50
N LEU A 31 -7.05 -4.18 4.20
CA LEU A 31 -5.81 -4.64 3.60
C LEU A 31 -5.85 -6.13 3.29
N LEU A 32 -5.44 -6.48 2.06
CA LEU A 32 -5.04 -7.82 1.66
C LEU A 32 -3.53 -7.82 1.44
N VAL A 33 -2.80 -8.35 2.40
CA VAL A 33 -1.34 -8.48 2.33
C VAL A 33 -1.01 -9.81 1.69
N LEU A 34 -0.45 -9.79 0.49
CA LEU A 34 -0.09 -10.96 -0.27
C LEU A 34 1.41 -11.23 -0.16
N THR A 35 1.75 -12.44 0.20
CA THR A 35 3.15 -12.84 0.33
C THR A 35 3.36 -14.28 -0.11
N PRO A 36 4.22 -14.49 -1.10
CA PRO A 36 4.64 -15.84 -1.48
C PRO A 36 5.71 -16.40 -0.52
N ILE A 37 6.40 -15.53 0.26
CA ILE A 37 7.53 -15.94 1.10
C ILE A 37 7.41 -15.31 2.50
N PRO A 38 7.45 -16.10 3.59
CA PRO A 38 7.37 -15.59 4.96
C PRO A 38 8.45 -14.58 5.36
N ALA A 39 9.61 -14.60 4.71
CA ALA A 39 10.76 -13.74 5.05
C ALA A 39 10.55 -12.24 4.71
N VAL A 40 9.63 -11.90 3.83
CA VAL A 40 9.35 -10.50 3.42
C VAL A 40 8.37 -9.80 4.38
N LEU A 41 7.79 -10.56 5.29
CA LEU A 41 6.65 -10.16 6.10
C LEU A 41 6.87 -9.02 7.12
N PRO A 42 8.02 -8.89 7.84
CA PRO A 42 8.11 -7.94 8.95
C PRO A 42 7.77 -6.50 8.53
N ARG A 43 8.25 -6.07 7.37
CA ARG A 43 8.04 -4.70 6.89
C ARG A 43 6.65 -4.48 6.31
N LEU A 44 6.16 -5.45 5.51
CA LEU A 44 4.79 -5.42 5.02
C LEU A 44 3.81 -5.26 6.18
N PHE A 45 4.06 -5.97 7.29
CA PHE A 45 3.20 -5.89 8.47
C PHE A 45 3.37 -4.60 9.24
N SER A 46 4.58 -4.08 9.39
CA SER A 46 4.78 -2.79 10.04
C SER A 46 4.04 -1.69 9.30
N PHE A 47 4.13 -1.67 7.97
CA PHE A 47 3.39 -0.75 7.15
C PHE A 47 1.86 -0.97 7.27
N ALA A 48 1.40 -2.22 7.10
CA ALA A 48 -0.02 -2.57 7.20
C ALA A 48 -0.60 -2.21 8.58
N ARG A 49 0.13 -2.47 9.66
CA ARG A 49 -0.25 -2.06 11.02
C ARG A 49 -0.36 -0.55 11.13
N GLY A 50 0.65 0.18 10.62
CA GLY A 50 0.69 1.63 10.69
C GLY A 50 -0.50 2.29 10.01
N VAL A 51 -0.87 1.84 8.81
CA VAL A 51 -1.97 2.45 8.07
C VAL A 51 -3.36 1.96 8.50
N SER A 52 -3.50 0.72 9.01
CA SER A 52 -4.79 0.20 9.48
C SER A 52 -5.18 0.68 10.87
N GLY A 53 -4.19 0.84 11.75
CA GLY A 53 -4.31 1.39 13.10
C GLY A 53 -5.41 0.77 13.97
N GLY A 54 -5.69 -0.52 13.77
CA GLY A 54 -6.66 -1.28 14.55
C GLY A 54 -8.14 -1.07 14.17
N SER A 55 -8.45 -0.19 13.22
CA SER A 55 -9.83 0.03 12.74
C SER A 55 -10.11 -0.62 11.38
N GLY A 56 -9.06 -0.92 10.58
CA GLY A 56 -9.16 -1.65 9.33
C GLY A 56 -8.91 -3.16 9.52
N PHE A 57 -9.45 -3.96 8.63
CA PHE A 57 -9.13 -5.39 8.60
C PHE A 57 -7.80 -5.60 7.90
N ILE A 58 -6.97 -6.46 8.49
CA ILE A 58 -5.74 -6.96 7.85
C ILE A 58 -5.94 -8.43 7.58
N THR A 59 -5.93 -8.79 6.31
CA THR A 59 -5.86 -10.18 5.89
C THR A 59 -4.49 -10.44 5.31
N VAL A 60 -3.88 -11.53 5.72
CA VAL A 60 -2.64 -12.01 5.13
C VAL A 60 -2.93 -13.29 4.37
N ALA A 61 -2.57 -13.29 3.10
CA ALA A 61 -2.77 -14.43 2.25
C ALA A 61 -1.45 -14.90 1.64
N SER A 62 -1.29 -16.22 1.58
CA SER A 62 -0.14 -16.90 1.00
C SER A 62 -0.59 -18.12 0.19
N VAL A 63 0.28 -18.58 -0.69
CA VAL A 63 0.03 -19.75 -1.54
C VAL A 63 1.11 -20.78 -1.32
N VAL A 64 0.68 -22.03 -1.10
CA VAL A 64 1.51 -23.22 -1.20
C VAL A 64 1.51 -23.67 -2.66
N GLN A 65 2.65 -23.66 -3.32
CA GLN A 65 2.72 -24.12 -4.70
C GLN A 65 2.66 -25.65 -4.74
N SER A 66 1.55 -26.17 -5.20
CA SER A 66 1.27 -27.60 -5.34
C SER A 66 0.13 -27.81 -6.33
N GLU A 67 0.18 -28.90 -7.08
CA GLU A 67 -0.90 -29.33 -7.97
C GLU A 67 -2.11 -29.89 -7.20
N TYR A 68 -1.90 -30.26 -5.96
CA TYR A 68 -2.93 -30.83 -5.09
C TYR A 68 -3.19 -29.96 -3.89
N CYS A 69 -4.36 -30.09 -3.31
CA CYS A 69 -4.68 -29.43 -2.04
C CYS A 69 -3.86 -30.10 -0.91
N GLU A 70 -3.02 -29.31 -0.26
CA GLU A 70 -2.17 -29.75 0.85
C GLU A 70 -2.64 -29.15 2.17
N GLU A 71 -3.81 -29.59 2.67
CA GLU A 71 -4.44 -29.02 3.88
C GLU A 71 -3.50 -28.96 5.09
N SER A 72 -2.67 -29.98 5.30
CA SER A 72 -1.70 -29.98 6.41
C SER A 72 -0.66 -28.87 6.27
N ARG A 73 -0.09 -28.70 5.08
CA ARG A 73 0.89 -27.63 4.82
C ARG A 73 0.26 -26.24 4.87
N GLU A 74 -0.96 -26.11 4.35
CA GLU A 74 -1.72 -24.87 4.46
C GLU A 74 -1.94 -24.49 5.93
N ALA A 75 -2.37 -25.45 6.76
CA ALA A 75 -2.61 -25.24 8.19
C ALA A 75 -1.32 -24.89 8.94
N GLU A 76 -0.22 -25.62 8.68
CA GLU A 76 1.09 -25.34 9.28
C GLU A 76 1.60 -23.93 8.93
N LEU A 77 1.53 -23.56 7.65
CA LEU A 77 1.94 -22.24 7.18
C LEU A 77 1.05 -21.15 7.80
N ALA A 78 -0.27 -21.35 7.83
CA ALA A 78 -1.21 -20.41 8.44
C ALA A 78 -0.92 -20.20 9.94
N GLN A 79 -0.64 -21.28 10.67
CA GLN A 79 -0.27 -21.19 12.09
C GLN A 79 1.07 -20.50 12.29
N SER A 80 2.07 -20.79 11.44
CA SER A 80 3.38 -20.14 11.50
C SER A 80 3.26 -18.65 11.28
N LEU A 81 2.54 -18.22 10.23
CA LEU A 81 2.24 -16.83 9.95
C LEU A 81 1.53 -16.15 11.12
N LEU A 82 0.50 -16.79 11.66
CA LEU A 82 -0.27 -16.24 12.79
C LEU A 82 0.60 -16.06 14.04
N ARG A 83 1.47 -17.03 14.35
CA ARG A 83 2.41 -16.93 15.50
C ARG A 83 3.38 -15.77 15.32
N GLN A 84 3.98 -15.64 14.14
CA GLN A 84 4.91 -14.55 13.84
C GLN A 84 4.26 -13.17 13.97
N MET A 85 2.99 -13.04 13.61
CA MET A 85 2.25 -11.78 13.69
C MET A 85 1.79 -11.46 15.10
N LYS A 86 1.31 -12.47 15.84
CA LYS A 86 0.96 -12.29 17.26
C LYS A 86 2.15 -11.83 18.08
N ALA A 87 3.35 -12.36 17.81
CA ALA A 87 4.59 -11.93 18.45
C ALA A 87 4.91 -10.43 18.19
N ARG A 88 4.36 -9.85 17.11
CA ARG A 88 4.48 -8.43 16.77
C ARG A 88 3.27 -7.58 17.14
N GLY A 89 2.37 -8.12 17.96
CA GLY A 89 1.16 -7.41 18.42
C GLY A 89 0.06 -7.27 17.36
N LEU A 90 0.11 -8.07 16.28
CA LEU A 90 -0.90 -8.08 15.22
C LEU A 90 -1.84 -9.27 15.37
N ARG A 91 -3.12 -9.05 15.01
CA ARG A 91 -4.15 -10.10 14.97
C ARG A 91 -4.84 -10.10 13.59
N PRO A 92 -4.14 -10.47 12.52
CA PRO A 92 -4.73 -10.52 11.20
C PRO A 92 -5.60 -11.76 11.02
N ILE A 93 -6.42 -11.72 9.99
CA ILE A 93 -7.00 -12.91 9.41
C ILE A 93 -5.91 -13.54 8.52
N VAL A 94 -5.61 -14.82 8.72
CA VAL A 94 -4.63 -15.53 7.87
C VAL A 94 -5.38 -16.48 6.95
N ARG A 95 -4.98 -16.50 5.68
CA ARG A 95 -5.48 -17.41 4.66
C ARG A 95 -4.31 -18.00 3.89
N VAL A 96 -4.34 -19.31 3.71
CA VAL A 96 -3.40 -20.03 2.87
C VAL A 96 -4.22 -20.92 1.94
N ALA A 97 -3.78 -21.06 0.71
CA ALA A 97 -4.38 -21.96 -0.26
C ALA A 97 -3.28 -22.61 -1.08
N SER A 98 -3.54 -23.82 -1.58
CA SER A 98 -2.68 -24.48 -2.56
C SER A 98 -3.07 -24.06 -3.98
N ALA A 99 -2.07 -23.91 -4.84
CA ALA A 99 -2.27 -23.67 -6.27
C ALA A 99 -1.05 -24.18 -7.05
N ALA A 100 -1.27 -24.70 -8.25
CA ALA A 100 -0.20 -25.15 -9.13
C ALA A 100 0.74 -23.99 -9.53
N ASP A 101 0.17 -22.82 -9.76
CA ASP A 101 0.90 -21.58 -10.01
C ASP A 101 0.65 -20.54 -8.90
N ALA A 102 1.74 -20.04 -8.34
CA ALA A 102 1.67 -19.07 -7.22
C ALA A 102 1.02 -17.75 -7.63
N CYS A 103 1.23 -17.29 -8.87
CA CYS A 103 0.64 -16.07 -9.39
C CYS A 103 -0.88 -16.20 -9.50
N GLU A 104 -1.36 -17.30 -10.09
CA GLU A 104 -2.80 -17.56 -10.22
C GLU A 104 -3.45 -17.77 -8.84
N GLY A 105 -2.78 -18.44 -7.91
CA GLY A 105 -3.26 -18.57 -6.53
C GLY A 105 -3.43 -17.22 -5.83
N LEU A 106 -2.45 -16.30 -5.96
CA LEU A 106 -2.54 -14.97 -5.40
C LEU A 106 -3.59 -14.10 -6.11
N LYS A 107 -3.71 -14.19 -7.44
CA LYS A 107 -4.80 -13.56 -8.20
C LYS A 107 -6.17 -14.09 -7.74
N GLY A 108 -6.26 -15.39 -7.41
CA GLY A 108 -7.46 -16.00 -6.83
C GLY A 108 -7.91 -15.29 -5.55
N PHE A 109 -6.98 -14.97 -4.64
CA PHE A 109 -7.30 -14.16 -3.46
C PHE A 109 -7.79 -12.77 -3.83
N VAL A 110 -7.20 -12.11 -4.81
CA VAL A 110 -7.67 -10.81 -5.28
C VAL A 110 -9.08 -10.91 -5.87
N ARG A 111 -9.38 -11.98 -6.61
CA ARG A 111 -10.69 -12.19 -7.26
C ARG A 111 -11.80 -12.50 -6.27
N MET A 112 -11.55 -13.40 -5.33
CA MET A 112 -12.60 -14.09 -4.58
C MET A 112 -12.65 -13.73 -3.11
N TYR A 113 -11.56 -13.17 -2.53
CA TYR A 113 -11.51 -12.94 -1.10
C TYR A 113 -12.28 -11.67 -0.70
N GLY A 114 -13.05 -11.83 0.36
CA GLY A 114 -13.87 -10.79 0.97
C GLY A 114 -15.36 -11.00 0.72
N TYR A 115 -16.16 -10.38 1.53
CA TYR A 115 -17.61 -10.45 1.45
C TYR A 115 -18.22 -9.07 1.68
N GLY A 116 -18.95 -8.56 0.70
CA GLY A 116 -19.61 -7.26 0.77
C GLY A 116 -18.70 -6.15 1.29
N PRO A 117 -19.05 -5.47 2.39
CA PRO A 117 -18.26 -4.38 2.95
C PRO A 117 -16.89 -4.81 3.52
N LEU A 118 -16.64 -6.11 3.72
CA LEU A 118 -15.36 -6.65 4.17
C LEU A 118 -14.42 -7.00 3.01
N THR A 119 -14.81 -6.72 1.77
CA THR A 119 -13.92 -6.91 0.63
C THR A 119 -12.72 -5.96 0.74
N PRO A 120 -11.48 -6.47 0.61
CA PRO A 120 -10.30 -5.63 0.63
C PRO A 120 -10.35 -4.56 -0.45
N ASN A 121 -10.03 -3.34 -0.09
CA ASN A 121 -9.91 -2.22 -1.02
C ASN A 121 -8.46 -1.87 -1.36
N THR A 122 -7.51 -2.44 -0.63
CA THR A 122 -6.08 -2.17 -0.82
C THR A 122 -5.29 -3.47 -0.72
N VAL A 123 -4.54 -3.76 -1.77
CA VAL A 123 -3.63 -4.92 -1.84
C VAL A 123 -2.22 -4.44 -1.56
N VAL A 124 -1.52 -5.14 -0.65
CA VAL A 124 -0.15 -4.82 -0.25
C VAL A 124 0.78 -5.96 -0.65
N LEU A 125 1.84 -5.61 -1.34
CA LEU A 125 2.85 -6.52 -1.90
C LEU A 125 4.26 -6.05 -1.50
N GLY A 126 5.23 -6.96 -1.53
CA GLY A 126 6.64 -6.58 -1.54
C GLY A 126 7.07 -6.06 -2.92
N ILE A 127 8.00 -5.10 -2.95
CA ILE A 127 8.65 -4.70 -4.20
C ILE A 127 9.33 -5.94 -4.82
N PRO A 128 9.14 -6.20 -6.12
CA PRO A 128 9.76 -7.34 -6.80
C PRO A 128 11.28 -7.33 -6.63
N ARG A 129 11.88 -8.51 -6.44
CA ARG A 129 13.35 -8.66 -6.38
C ARG A 129 13.93 -8.89 -7.78
N PRO A 130 15.23 -8.63 -7.98
CA PRO A 130 15.90 -9.03 -9.21
C PRO A 130 15.67 -10.51 -9.51
N GLY A 131 15.35 -10.86 -10.75
CA GLY A 131 15.01 -12.21 -11.16
C GLY A 131 13.65 -12.73 -10.64
N ALA A 132 12.85 -11.91 -9.97
CA ALA A 132 11.48 -12.26 -9.63
C ALA A 132 10.65 -12.48 -10.91
N ASN A 133 9.81 -13.50 -10.87
CA ASN A 133 8.88 -13.81 -11.95
C ASN A 133 7.75 -12.77 -12.08
N SER A 134 6.88 -12.98 -13.06
CA SER A 134 5.74 -12.09 -13.39
C SER A 134 4.68 -11.91 -12.27
N THR A 135 4.80 -12.62 -11.16
CA THR A 135 3.77 -12.69 -10.10
C THR A 135 3.31 -11.32 -9.61
N SER A 136 4.24 -10.43 -9.29
CA SER A 136 3.90 -9.11 -8.75
C SER A 136 3.16 -8.24 -9.76
N GLY A 137 3.57 -8.26 -11.02
CA GLY A 137 2.91 -7.53 -12.12
C GLY A 137 1.52 -8.08 -12.41
N GLY A 138 1.39 -9.42 -12.46
CA GLY A 138 0.12 -10.06 -12.69
C GLY A 138 -0.90 -9.79 -11.58
N VAL A 139 -0.47 -9.85 -10.32
CA VAL A 139 -1.31 -9.51 -9.17
C VAL A 139 -1.69 -8.03 -9.18
N ALA A 140 -0.75 -7.15 -9.53
CA ALA A 140 -1.03 -5.72 -9.63
C ALA A 140 -2.07 -5.42 -10.71
N ARG A 141 -1.93 -6.02 -11.89
CA ARG A 141 -2.90 -5.90 -12.99
C ARG A 141 -4.29 -6.37 -12.57
N GLU A 142 -4.40 -7.57 -11.97
CA GLU A 142 -5.67 -8.11 -11.47
C GLU A 142 -6.31 -7.17 -10.43
N THR A 143 -5.49 -6.62 -9.54
CA THR A 143 -5.93 -5.68 -8.51
C THR A 143 -6.48 -4.39 -9.12
N TYR A 144 -5.77 -3.82 -10.11
CA TYR A 144 -6.16 -2.58 -10.78
C TYR A 144 -7.45 -2.75 -11.58
N ILE A 145 -7.60 -3.85 -12.33
CA ILE A 145 -8.83 -4.17 -13.08
C ILE A 145 -10.04 -4.22 -12.13
N ARG A 146 -9.84 -4.67 -10.90
CA ARG A 146 -10.89 -4.73 -9.87
C ARG A 146 -11.07 -3.44 -9.09
N ARG A 147 -10.47 -2.35 -9.56
CA ARG A 147 -10.58 -1.01 -8.95
C ARG A 147 -10.18 -1.01 -7.47
N ARG A 148 -9.12 -1.74 -7.13
CA ARG A 148 -8.54 -1.73 -5.79
C ARG A 148 -7.20 -1.03 -5.81
N ASN A 149 -6.83 -0.43 -4.68
CA ASN A 149 -5.54 0.22 -4.52
C ASN A 149 -4.43 -0.80 -4.39
N ILE A 150 -3.25 -0.44 -4.87
CA ILE A 150 -2.05 -1.27 -4.83
C ILE A 150 -0.97 -0.51 -4.09
N VAL A 151 -0.31 -1.20 -3.18
CA VAL A 151 0.83 -0.68 -2.45
C VAL A 151 1.96 -1.70 -2.49
N PHE A 152 3.09 -1.32 -3.06
CA PHE A 152 4.32 -2.09 -2.94
C PHE A 152 5.19 -1.50 -1.85
N VAL A 153 5.70 -2.35 -0.96
CA VAL A 153 6.54 -1.94 0.16
C VAL A 153 7.94 -2.54 0.00
N GLY A 154 8.95 -1.72 0.14
CA GLY A 154 10.34 -2.16 0.05
C GLY A 154 10.70 -3.19 1.13
N ALA A 155 11.68 -4.03 0.86
CA ALA A 155 12.23 -4.97 1.82
C ALA A 155 13.20 -4.28 2.79
N GLY A 156 13.34 -4.82 3.99
CA GLY A 156 14.28 -4.31 5.00
C GLY A 156 13.61 -3.92 6.32
N GLU A 157 14.32 -3.24 7.17
CA GLU A 157 13.81 -2.75 8.46
C GLU A 157 13.10 -1.41 8.29
N CYS A 158 12.10 -1.16 9.10
CA CYS A 158 11.49 0.15 9.17
C CYS A 158 12.49 1.16 9.72
N ALA A 159 12.57 2.32 9.11
CA ALA A 159 13.33 3.43 9.66
C ALA A 159 12.80 3.78 11.07
N ASP A 160 13.69 4.12 11.97
CA ASP A 160 13.35 4.51 13.34
C ASP A 160 12.91 5.98 13.37
N PRO A 161 11.63 6.27 13.66
CA PRO A 161 11.12 7.64 13.68
C PRO A 161 11.77 8.51 14.77
N SER A 162 12.40 7.92 15.78
CA SER A 162 13.07 8.66 16.85
C SER A 162 14.33 9.37 16.39
N LYS A 163 14.92 8.92 15.28
CA LYS A 163 16.12 9.53 14.68
C LYS A 163 15.84 10.81 13.89
N GLY A 164 14.57 11.21 13.80
CA GLY A 164 14.15 12.33 12.96
C GLY A 164 14.01 11.95 11.49
N GLY A 165 13.52 12.87 10.67
CA GLY A 165 13.33 12.69 9.24
C GLY A 165 11.91 13.03 8.80
N TYR A 166 11.58 12.71 7.57
CA TYR A 166 10.32 13.06 6.92
C TYR A 166 9.58 11.84 6.39
N ILE A 167 8.27 11.96 6.23
CA ILE A 167 7.50 11.14 5.30
C ILE A 167 7.40 11.92 4.01
N ASP A 168 8.14 11.51 2.99
CA ASP A 168 8.16 12.14 1.68
C ASP A 168 7.04 11.62 0.80
N ILE A 169 6.34 12.54 0.16
CA ILE A 169 5.32 12.27 -0.84
C ILE A 169 5.75 12.97 -2.13
N TRP A 170 6.10 12.20 -3.16
CA TRP A 170 6.47 12.73 -4.46
C TRP A 170 5.25 12.80 -5.37
N TRP A 171 4.73 13.99 -5.51
CA TRP A 171 3.51 14.27 -6.24
C TRP A 171 3.79 14.81 -7.64
N ARG A 172 3.03 14.33 -8.63
CA ARG A 172 3.18 14.73 -10.05
C ARG A 172 2.07 15.66 -10.54
N GLY A 173 1.22 16.14 -9.66
CA GLY A 173 0.04 16.94 -10.00
C GLY A 173 -1.28 16.19 -9.76
N GLU A 174 -2.31 16.56 -10.50
CA GLU A 174 -3.69 16.09 -10.31
C GLU A 174 -3.89 14.60 -10.60
N ASN A 175 -3.36 13.73 -9.77
CA ASN A 175 -3.65 12.31 -9.90
C ASN A 175 -4.17 11.72 -8.58
N ARG A 176 -4.97 10.66 -8.69
CA ARG A 176 -5.52 9.93 -7.53
C ARG A 176 -4.43 9.35 -6.64
N ASN A 177 -3.27 9.03 -7.20
CA ASN A 177 -2.14 8.51 -6.41
C ASN A 177 -1.67 9.51 -5.37
N GLY A 178 -1.59 10.81 -5.70
CA GLY A 178 -1.19 11.85 -4.75
C GLY A 178 -2.11 11.89 -3.53
N ALA A 179 -3.40 11.86 -3.75
CA ALA A 179 -4.40 11.87 -2.69
C ALA A 179 -4.36 10.58 -1.83
N LEU A 180 -4.18 9.40 -2.46
CA LEU A 180 -4.03 8.15 -1.71
C LEU A 180 -2.71 8.12 -0.92
N MET A 181 -1.59 8.58 -1.51
CA MET A 181 -0.30 8.68 -0.80
C MET A 181 -0.42 9.57 0.43
N LEU A 182 -1.07 10.73 0.29
CA LEU A 182 -1.32 11.66 1.42
C LEU A 182 -2.19 10.99 2.49
N ALA A 183 -3.25 10.29 2.09
CA ALA A 183 -4.12 9.55 3.01
C ALA A 183 -3.34 8.48 3.80
N LEU A 184 -2.53 7.66 3.13
CA LEU A 184 -1.71 6.63 3.77
C LEU A 184 -0.67 7.24 4.73
N ALA A 185 -0.01 8.34 4.32
CA ALA A 185 0.94 9.06 5.17
C ALA A 185 0.28 9.63 6.44
N CYS A 186 -0.90 10.22 6.30
CA CYS A 186 -1.67 10.72 7.43
C CYS A 186 -2.15 9.61 8.36
N LEU A 187 -2.58 8.47 7.81
CA LEU A 187 -2.96 7.30 8.60
C LEU A 187 -1.77 6.77 9.41
N LEU A 188 -0.60 6.64 8.77
CA LEU A 188 0.63 6.21 9.43
C LEU A 188 0.96 7.12 10.63
N ARG A 189 0.90 8.44 10.45
CA ARG A 189 1.11 9.41 11.55
C ARG A 189 0.06 9.33 12.65
N LYS A 190 -1.20 9.21 12.27
CA LYS A 190 -2.32 9.22 13.22
C LYS A 190 -2.35 7.97 14.09
N ARG A 191 -1.96 6.84 13.55
CA ARG A 191 -2.19 5.52 14.14
C ARG A 191 -1.00 4.97 14.90
N GLU A 192 0.22 5.24 14.46
CA GLU A 192 1.45 4.81 15.12
C GLU A 192 2.03 5.93 15.99
N ARG A 193 2.13 5.69 17.30
CA ARG A 193 2.62 6.70 18.27
C ARG A 193 4.00 7.25 17.90
N ALA A 194 4.90 6.38 17.44
CA ALA A 194 6.24 6.77 17.02
C ALA A 194 6.25 7.73 15.83
N TRP A 195 5.27 7.60 14.92
CA TRP A 195 5.17 8.41 13.70
C TRP A 195 4.39 9.72 13.88
N ARG A 196 3.74 9.93 15.03
CA ARG A 196 2.83 11.07 15.24
C ARG A 196 3.50 12.43 15.05
N ARG A 197 4.79 12.53 15.37
CA ARG A 197 5.56 13.78 15.27
C ARG A 197 6.38 13.89 13.98
N VAL A 198 6.44 12.85 13.17
CA VAL A 198 7.19 12.88 11.91
C VAL A 198 6.51 13.85 10.94
N PRO A 199 7.22 14.88 10.45
CA PRO A 199 6.63 15.83 9.51
C PRO A 199 6.39 15.17 8.15
N LEU A 200 5.32 15.61 7.49
CA LEU A 200 5.07 15.30 6.07
C LEU A 200 5.81 16.32 5.22
N ARG A 201 6.35 15.85 4.10
CA ARG A 201 6.95 16.71 3.08
C ARG A 201 6.39 16.33 1.72
N LEU A 202 5.72 17.29 1.07
CA LEU A 202 5.18 17.12 -0.27
C LEU A 202 6.17 17.71 -1.28
N ASN A 203 6.72 16.85 -2.10
CA ASN A 203 7.73 17.19 -3.09
C ASN A 203 7.12 17.14 -4.50
N MET A 204 7.44 18.11 -5.34
CA MET A 204 7.08 18.14 -6.75
C MET A 204 8.32 18.47 -7.60
N ILE A 205 8.51 17.73 -8.69
CA ILE A 205 9.51 18.04 -9.69
C ILE A 205 8.80 18.66 -10.89
N VAL A 206 9.31 19.82 -11.31
CA VAL A 206 8.79 20.56 -12.48
C VAL A 206 9.82 20.53 -13.62
N SER A 207 9.32 20.29 -14.84
CA SER A 207 10.13 20.33 -16.05
C SER A 207 9.65 21.41 -17.05
N ARG A 208 8.34 21.66 -17.08
CA ARG A 208 7.69 22.60 -18.02
C ARG A 208 6.87 23.69 -17.34
N ARG A 209 6.53 23.53 -16.07
CA ARG A 209 5.78 24.51 -15.25
C ARG A 209 6.75 25.44 -14.56
N THR A 210 6.28 26.62 -14.20
CA THR A 210 7.02 27.51 -13.29
C THR A 210 6.96 26.97 -11.86
N GLU A 211 7.88 27.39 -11.03
CA GLU A 211 7.88 27.04 -9.60
C GLU A 211 6.64 27.61 -8.90
N GLU A 212 6.25 28.83 -9.25
CA GLU A 212 5.05 29.52 -8.71
C GLU A 212 3.75 28.75 -9.00
N GLU A 213 3.59 28.27 -10.26
CA GLU A 213 2.44 27.43 -10.62
C GLU A 213 2.40 26.12 -9.80
N ALA A 214 3.56 25.50 -9.60
CA ALA A 214 3.68 24.26 -8.82
C ALA A 214 3.39 24.50 -7.33
N GLU A 215 3.87 25.59 -6.75
CA GLU A 215 3.59 25.98 -5.37
C GLU A 215 2.10 26.28 -5.17
N GLY A 216 1.48 26.94 -6.13
CA GLY A 216 0.02 27.18 -6.13
C GLY A 216 -0.76 25.88 -6.13
N MET A 217 -0.41 24.94 -6.99
CA MET A 217 -1.04 23.61 -7.06
C MET A 217 -0.88 22.81 -5.75
N ILE A 218 0.32 22.82 -5.16
CA ILE A 218 0.59 22.16 -3.88
C ILE A 218 -0.26 22.78 -2.77
N SER A 219 -0.29 24.10 -2.71
CA SER A 219 -1.03 24.84 -1.70
C SER A 219 -2.52 24.55 -1.79
N GLU A 220 -3.10 24.58 -2.98
CA GLU A 220 -4.51 24.22 -3.22
C GLU A 220 -4.80 22.76 -2.81
N PHE A 221 -3.94 21.82 -3.21
CA PHE A 221 -4.08 20.42 -2.86
C PHE A 221 -4.07 20.19 -1.34
N LEU A 222 -3.10 20.79 -0.63
CA LEU A 222 -3.00 20.67 0.83
C LEU A 222 -4.16 21.38 1.55
N ALA A 223 -4.59 22.53 1.05
CA ALA A 223 -5.74 23.26 1.58
C ALA A 223 -7.04 22.44 1.41
N LYS A 224 -7.25 21.84 0.23
CA LYS A 224 -8.38 20.95 -0.04
C LYS A 224 -8.38 19.73 0.88
N ALA A 225 -7.21 19.18 1.16
CA ALA A 225 -7.03 18.04 2.06
C ALA A 225 -7.00 18.47 3.55
N ARG A 226 -6.92 19.75 3.88
CA ARG A 226 -6.74 20.27 5.25
C ARG A 226 -5.54 19.64 5.98
N VAL A 227 -4.47 19.38 5.27
CA VAL A 227 -3.26 18.75 5.80
C VAL A 227 -2.12 19.76 5.79
N GLN A 228 -1.37 19.82 6.90
CA GLN A 228 -0.14 20.58 6.98
C GLN A 228 1.05 19.68 6.60
N ALA A 229 1.84 20.13 5.64
CA ALA A 229 3.07 19.49 5.20
C ALA A 229 4.10 20.55 4.83
N ALA A 230 5.38 20.25 4.99
CA ALA A 230 6.43 21.01 4.33
C ALA A 230 6.31 20.80 2.81
N THR A 231 6.61 21.83 2.04
CA THR A 231 6.54 21.78 0.58
C THR A 231 7.92 21.99 -0.03
N ARG A 232 8.18 21.32 -1.12
CA ARG A 232 9.41 21.48 -1.90
C ARG A 232 9.09 21.36 -3.38
N VAL A 233 9.36 22.40 -4.13
CA VAL A 233 9.36 22.37 -5.60
C VAL A 233 10.80 22.30 -6.08
N LEU A 234 11.06 21.38 -6.99
CA LEU A 234 12.39 21.15 -7.55
C LEU A 234 12.33 21.24 -9.08
N LYS A 235 13.22 22.00 -9.65
CA LYS A 235 13.37 22.04 -11.10
C LYS A 235 14.18 20.83 -11.55
N LEU A 236 13.70 20.14 -12.57
CA LEU A 236 14.44 19.04 -13.16
C LEU A 236 15.66 19.61 -13.89
N GLU A 237 16.85 19.22 -13.45
CA GLU A 237 18.09 19.56 -14.14
C GLU A 237 18.16 18.87 -15.51
N GLU A 238 18.65 19.58 -16.52
CA GLU A 238 18.76 19.04 -17.85
C GLU A 238 19.72 17.83 -17.88
N GLY A 239 19.24 16.73 -18.45
CA GLY A 239 19.99 15.47 -18.51
C GLY A 239 19.97 14.62 -17.23
N ARG A 240 19.40 15.09 -16.13
CA ARG A 240 19.32 14.32 -14.89
C ARG A 240 18.03 13.50 -14.85
N PRO A 241 18.12 12.18 -14.63
CA PRO A 241 16.93 11.36 -14.47
C PRO A 241 16.07 11.79 -13.27
N PHE A 242 14.74 11.74 -13.42
CA PHE A 242 13.79 12.04 -12.37
C PHE A 242 14.05 11.26 -11.06
N ALA A 243 14.43 10.00 -11.20
CA ALA A 243 14.71 9.11 -10.08
C ALA A 243 15.93 9.54 -9.25
N GLU A 244 16.99 10.01 -9.91
CA GLU A 244 18.17 10.54 -9.22
C GLU A 244 17.87 11.82 -8.43
N THR A 245 16.99 12.66 -8.96
CA THR A 245 16.53 13.85 -8.23
C THR A 245 15.75 13.45 -6.96
N ILE A 246 14.93 12.41 -7.03
CA ILE A 246 14.25 11.86 -5.86
C ILE A 246 15.27 11.32 -4.85
N ALA A 247 16.19 10.47 -5.29
CA ALA A 247 17.19 9.85 -4.43
C ALA A 247 18.03 10.90 -3.68
N ALA A 248 18.51 11.92 -4.38
CA ALA A 248 19.31 13.00 -3.80
C ALA A 248 18.54 13.85 -2.76
N ASN A 249 17.22 13.97 -2.93
CA ASN A 249 16.37 14.82 -2.09
C ASN A 249 15.57 14.06 -1.04
N SER A 250 15.72 12.75 -0.93
CA SER A 250 15.04 11.90 0.06
C SER A 250 15.99 11.16 1.00
N SER A 251 17.24 11.58 1.11
CA SER A 251 18.25 10.94 1.96
C SER A 251 17.88 10.97 3.45
N ASP A 252 17.16 12.01 3.88
CA ASP A 252 16.63 12.21 5.22
C ASP A 252 15.19 11.67 5.40
N SER A 253 14.65 10.98 4.40
CA SER A 253 13.31 10.40 4.44
C SER A 253 13.30 9.09 5.25
N LEU A 254 12.29 8.95 6.10
CA LEU A 254 11.97 7.68 6.78
C LEU A 254 11.11 6.76 5.90
N VAL A 255 10.24 7.38 5.08
CA VAL A 255 9.41 6.71 4.09
C VAL A 255 9.25 7.64 2.89
N THR A 256 9.49 7.10 1.70
CA THR A 256 9.32 7.79 0.42
C THR A 256 8.17 7.16 -0.36
N LEU A 257 7.06 7.89 -0.49
CA LEU A 257 5.89 7.45 -1.25
C LEU A 257 5.98 7.97 -2.68
N LEU A 258 5.82 7.05 -3.64
CA LEU A 258 5.90 7.31 -5.07
C LEU A 258 4.66 6.76 -5.79
N GLY A 259 4.09 7.54 -6.69
CA GLY A 259 2.98 7.11 -7.52
C GLY A 259 3.42 6.22 -8.68
N LEU A 260 2.74 5.09 -8.86
CA LEU A 260 2.89 4.21 -10.01
C LEU A 260 1.98 4.65 -11.17
N ARG A 261 2.40 4.36 -12.40
CA ARG A 261 1.47 4.33 -13.53
C ARG A 261 0.59 3.08 -13.47
N ALA A 262 -0.58 3.14 -14.08
CA ALA A 262 -1.39 1.95 -14.28
C ALA A 262 -0.70 0.95 -15.22
N PRO A 263 -0.88 -0.37 -15.02
CA PRO A 263 -0.43 -1.36 -15.98
C PRO A 263 -1.20 -1.19 -17.30
N LYS A 264 -0.50 -1.21 -18.43
CA LYS A 264 -1.11 -1.11 -19.76
C LYS A 264 -1.79 -2.45 -20.12
N SER A 265 -2.79 -2.42 -20.97
CA SER A 265 -3.58 -3.60 -21.35
C SER A 265 -2.75 -4.68 -22.07
N ASP A 266 -1.78 -4.26 -22.86
CA ASP A 266 -0.91 -5.07 -23.70
C ASP A 266 0.49 -5.34 -23.12
N GLU A 267 0.77 -4.81 -21.95
CA GLU A 267 2.07 -4.95 -21.28
C GLU A 267 2.19 -6.31 -20.59
N PRO A 268 3.25 -7.08 -20.82
CA PRO A 268 3.52 -8.30 -20.08
C PRO A 268 3.64 -8.07 -18.56
N ASP A 269 3.14 -9.01 -17.77
CA ASP A 269 3.19 -8.91 -16.30
C ASP A 269 4.64 -8.81 -15.77
N MET A 270 5.60 -9.43 -16.47
CA MET A 270 7.03 -9.33 -16.17
C MET A 270 7.54 -7.90 -16.35
N GLU A 271 7.15 -7.22 -17.43
CA GLU A 271 7.57 -5.85 -17.72
C GLU A 271 7.06 -4.87 -16.65
N TYR A 272 5.82 -5.06 -16.20
CA TYR A 272 5.28 -4.23 -15.12
C TYR A 272 5.96 -4.50 -13.77
N SER A 273 6.31 -5.77 -13.48
CA SER A 273 7.11 -6.13 -12.31
C SER A 273 8.47 -5.44 -12.34
N GLU A 274 9.13 -5.47 -13.49
CA GLU A 274 10.43 -4.84 -13.72
C GLU A 274 10.35 -3.30 -13.59
N TYR A 275 9.32 -2.68 -14.15
CA TYR A 275 9.07 -1.25 -13.97
C TYR A 275 8.96 -0.86 -12.49
N CYS A 276 8.20 -1.62 -11.70
CA CYS A 276 8.08 -1.36 -10.26
C CYS A 276 9.42 -1.50 -9.53
N ARG A 277 10.19 -2.54 -9.86
CA ARG A 277 11.52 -2.79 -9.29
C ARG A 277 12.48 -1.66 -9.63
N THR A 278 12.61 -1.35 -10.91
CA THR A 278 13.53 -0.32 -11.41
C THR A 278 13.21 1.05 -10.84
N LEU A 279 11.91 1.41 -10.76
CA LEU A 279 11.50 2.66 -10.13
C LEU A 279 11.94 2.72 -8.67
N ALA A 280 11.78 1.64 -7.92
CA ALA A 280 12.17 1.62 -6.51
C ALA A 280 13.69 1.72 -6.34
N GLU A 281 14.47 0.96 -7.12
CA GLU A 281 15.94 0.94 -7.04
C GLU A 281 16.56 2.28 -7.46
N SER A 282 16.01 2.90 -8.50
CA SER A 282 16.53 4.17 -9.01
C SER A 282 16.26 5.37 -8.11
N THR A 283 15.33 5.25 -7.16
CA THR A 283 14.95 6.34 -6.25
C THR A 283 15.64 6.30 -4.88
N GLY A 284 16.67 5.48 -4.73
CA GLY A 284 17.53 5.44 -3.53
C GLY A 284 17.39 4.15 -2.71
N ASP A 285 17.31 4.29 -1.38
CA ASP A 285 17.20 3.15 -0.49
C ASP A 285 15.82 2.48 -0.63
N VAL A 286 15.77 1.38 -1.38
CA VAL A 286 14.55 0.57 -1.59
C VAL A 286 13.85 0.23 -0.27
N SER A 287 14.62 0.14 0.80
CA SER A 287 14.05 -0.14 2.11
C SER A 287 13.06 0.93 2.57
N ARG A 288 13.14 2.14 2.10
CA ARG A 288 12.28 3.28 2.48
C ARG A 288 11.18 3.56 1.46
N VAL A 289 11.20 2.89 0.31
CA VAL A 289 10.27 3.16 -0.78
C VAL A 289 8.95 2.45 -0.59
N VAL A 290 7.86 3.19 -0.82
CA VAL A 290 6.49 2.69 -0.91
C VAL A 290 5.90 3.18 -2.23
N LEU A 291 5.61 2.24 -3.13
CA LEU A 291 5.00 2.56 -4.43
C LEU A 291 3.48 2.42 -4.32
N VAL A 292 2.74 3.38 -4.85
CA VAL A 292 1.29 3.48 -4.67
C VAL A 292 0.58 3.66 -6.00
N LEU A 293 -0.45 2.85 -6.24
CA LEU A 293 -1.38 3.02 -7.35
C LEU A 293 -2.82 3.04 -6.84
N ALA A 294 -3.51 4.14 -7.05
CA ALA A 294 -4.92 4.27 -6.74
C ALA A 294 -5.77 3.61 -7.83
N GLY A 295 -6.41 2.50 -7.50
CA GLY A 295 -7.36 1.81 -8.36
C GLY A 295 -8.81 2.10 -7.99
N GLU A 296 -9.08 2.44 -6.74
CA GLU A 296 -10.41 2.76 -6.21
C GLU A 296 -10.87 4.14 -6.71
N ASP A 297 -12.16 4.25 -7.07
CA ASP A 297 -12.75 5.52 -7.49
C ASP A 297 -13.25 6.31 -6.28
N VAL A 298 -12.31 6.82 -5.50
CA VAL A 298 -12.55 7.57 -4.25
C VAL A 298 -11.79 8.89 -4.29
N ASP A 299 -12.47 9.98 -3.92
CA ASP A 299 -11.80 11.26 -3.66
C ASP A 299 -11.16 11.22 -2.27
N PHE A 300 -9.91 10.73 -2.20
CA PHE A 300 -9.17 10.63 -0.94
C PHE A 300 -8.94 11.98 -0.26
N THR A 301 -9.04 13.12 -0.97
CA THR A 301 -8.92 14.45 -0.33
C THR A 301 -10.12 14.75 0.55
N ALA A 302 -11.26 14.14 0.27
CA ALA A 302 -12.47 14.30 1.08
C ALA A 302 -12.40 13.59 2.45
N MET A 303 -11.43 12.69 2.67
CA MET A 303 -11.21 12.04 3.98
C MET A 303 -10.87 13.02 5.09
N PHE A 304 -10.37 14.18 4.75
CA PHE A 304 -9.87 15.18 5.70
C PHE A 304 -10.87 16.32 5.94
N ARG A 305 -12.00 16.31 5.24
CA ARG A 305 -13.11 17.25 5.40
C ARG A 305 -14.06 16.76 6.48
#